data_4b8764fca80f333b576d17465f0d45a8
#
_entry.id   4b8764fca80f333b576d17465f0d45a8
#
_cell.length_a   1.000
_cell.length_b   1.000
_cell.length_c   1.000
_cell.angle_alpha   90.00
_cell.angle_beta   90.00
_cell.angle_gamma   90.00
#
_symmetry.space_group_name_H-M   'P 1'
#
loop_
_entity.id
_entity.type
_entity.pdbx_description
1 polymer ?
#
loop_
_entity_poly.entity_id
_entity_poly.type
_entity_poly.pdbx_seq_one_letter_code
_entity_poly.pdbx_strand_id
1 'polypeptide(L)'
;MSSSPLSIDVYVAGMRPYICPDRLGQGEVATWAPSSSTLISGPTEGILIDALLTFQNADQIAGWAKRFGKKIAGVYITHGHSDHWLGLARLLQHFPEARGYAAPEVRARAAWEADFNRTTKYWTSRFPGELPRDTRTTRGAERRRDPGRRSDRQPHPRWSG
;
A
#
# COMPACT_ATOMS: atom_id res chain seq x y z
N MET A 1 25.07 -23.57 13.39
CA MET A 1 24.60 -22.78 12.21
C MET A 1 24.59 -21.32 12.64
N SER A 2 25.49 -20.50 12.10
CA SER A 2 25.49 -19.06 12.40
C SER A 2 24.29 -18.42 11.72
N SER A 3 23.31 -17.92 12.48
CA SER A 3 22.21 -17.14 11.94
C SER A 3 22.77 -15.81 11.47
N SER A 4 22.69 -15.53 10.18
CA SER A 4 22.98 -14.19 9.69
C SER A 4 22.02 -13.19 10.32
N PRO A 5 22.51 -12.05 10.84
CA PRO A 5 21.65 -11.08 11.51
C PRO A 5 20.65 -10.48 10.51
N LEU A 6 19.45 -10.12 11.00
CA LEU A 6 18.49 -9.31 10.27
C LEU A 6 18.96 -7.86 10.22
N SER A 7 18.76 -7.20 9.10
CA SER A 7 18.91 -5.74 8.95
C SER A 7 17.54 -5.08 9.04
N ILE A 8 17.50 -3.88 9.62
CA ILE A 8 16.33 -3.01 9.66
C ILE A 8 16.73 -1.66 9.08
N ASP A 9 16.09 -1.31 7.98
CA ASP A 9 16.32 -0.06 7.26
C ASP A 9 15.01 0.70 7.15
N VAL A 10 15.03 2.02 7.38
CA VAL A 10 13.83 2.85 7.39
C VAL A 10 13.87 3.86 6.25
N TYR A 11 12.83 3.85 5.44
CA TYR A 11 12.53 4.90 4.49
C TYR A 11 11.59 5.92 5.12
N VAL A 12 11.91 7.19 5.03
CA VAL A 12 11.04 8.29 5.47
C VAL A 12 10.67 9.11 4.25
N ALA A 13 9.37 9.13 3.93
CA ALA A 13 8.82 10.02 2.92
C ALA A 13 8.85 11.46 3.43
N GLY A 14 9.28 12.40 2.60
CA GLY A 14 9.28 13.81 2.95
C GLY A 14 7.86 14.37 3.11
N MET A 15 7.78 15.57 3.69
CA MET A 15 6.55 16.35 3.73
C MET A 15 6.03 16.59 2.31
N ARG A 16 4.72 16.53 2.13
CA ARG A 16 4.10 16.70 0.82
C ARG A 16 2.95 17.69 0.86
N PRO A 17 2.85 18.60 -0.11
CA PRO A 17 1.66 19.43 -0.25
C PRO A 17 0.45 18.57 -0.63
N TYR A 18 -0.72 18.91 -0.12
CA TYR A 18 -1.99 18.32 -0.51
C TYR A 18 -3.10 19.39 -0.56
N ILE A 19 -4.14 19.13 -1.33
CA ILE A 19 -5.30 20.01 -1.40
C ILE A 19 -6.16 19.81 -0.16
N CYS A 20 -6.54 20.88 0.52
CA CYS A 20 -7.39 20.85 1.71
C CYS A 20 -8.80 21.38 1.37
N PRO A 21 -9.68 20.55 0.77
CA PRO A 21 -10.98 21.03 0.29
C PRO A 21 -11.96 21.43 1.41
N ASP A 22 -11.70 20.96 2.63
CA ASP A 22 -12.62 21.16 3.77
C ASP A 22 -12.34 22.46 4.55
N ARG A 23 -11.25 23.16 4.24
CA ARG A 23 -10.95 24.46 4.83
C ARG A 23 -11.43 25.56 3.92
N LEU A 24 -12.45 26.28 4.34
CA LEU A 24 -12.92 27.55 3.78
C LEU A 24 -13.34 27.55 2.29
N GLY A 25 -13.54 26.38 1.68
CA GLY A 25 -14.02 26.28 0.29
C GLY A 25 -13.06 26.80 -0.78
N GLN A 26 -11.81 27.06 -0.46
CA GLN A 26 -10.84 27.72 -1.34
C GLN A 26 -9.77 26.80 -1.91
N GLY A 27 -9.76 25.50 -1.56
CA GLY A 27 -8.75 24.56 -2.03
C GLY A 27 -7.34 24.90 -1.54
N GLU A 28 -7.20 25.34 -0.29
CA GLU A 28 -5.91 25.69 0.30
C GLU A 28 -4.94 24.51 0.28
N VAL A 29 -3.67 24.78 0.02
CA VAL A 29 -2.59 23.81 0.08
C VAL A 29 -2.16 23.63 1.54
N ALA A 30 -2.26 22.43 2.03
CA ALA A 30 -1.73 22.02 3.34
C ALA A 30 -0.55 21.07 3.14
N THR A 31 0.15 20.74 4.22
CA THR A 31 1.29 19.82 4.17
C THR A 31 0.98 18.52 4.90
N TRP A 32 1.09 17.41 4.18
CA TRP A 32 0.99 16.08 4.76
C TRP A 32 2.26 15.73 5.51
N ALA A 33 2.11 15.20 6.72
CA ALA A 33 3.23 14.80 7.57
C ALA A 33 4.09 13.70 6.93
N PRO A 34 5.38 13.61 7.28
CA PRO A 34 6.22 12.49 6.88
C PRO A 34 5.62 11.17 7.33
N SER A 35 5.72 10.16 6.46
CA SER A 35 5.32 8.78 6.74
C SER A 35 6.50 7.86 6.46
N SER A 36 6.55 6.69 7.07
CA SER A 36 7.68 5.78 6.92
C SER A 36 7.27 4.38 6.46
N SER A 37 8.18 3.72 5.76
CA SER A 37 8.14 2.29 5.47
C SER A 37 9.45 1.67 5.96
N THR A 38 9.40 0.44 6.48
CA THR A 38 10.58 -0.24 7.02
C THR A 38 10.87 -1.49 6.20
N LEU A 39 12.12 -1.69 5.81
CA LEU A 39 12.60 -2.93 5.25
C LEU A 39 13.26 -3.75 6.36
N ILE A 40 12.73 -4.94 6.62
CA ILE A 40 13.36 -5.97 7.46
C ILE A 40 13.91 -7.02 6.51
N SER A 41 15.22 -7.22 6.48
CA SER A 41 15.84 -8.13 5.52
C SER A 41 16.89 -9.05 6.14
N GLY A 42 16.91 -10.27 5.63
CA GLY A 42 18.00 -11.24 5.81
C GLY A 42 19.06 -11.12 4.70
N PRO A 43 19.89 -12.15 4.53
CA PRO A 43 20.95 -12.14 3.53
C PRO A 43 20.46 -11.99 2.09
N THR A 44 19.32 -12.58 1.74
CA THR A 44 18.81 -12.68 0.35
C THR A 44 17.42 -12.08 0.15
N GLU A 45 16.58 -12.07 1.17
CA GLU A 45 15.19 -11.66 1.10
C GLU A 45 14.83 -10.64 2.18
N GLY A 46 13.76 -9.87 1.94
CA GLY A 46 13.23 -8.94 2.92
C GLY A 46 11.71 -8.76 2.79
N ILE A 47 11.14 -8.17 3.83
CA ILE A 47 9.72 -7.78 3.91
C ILE A 47 9.66 -6.27 4.15
N LEU A 48 8.82 -5.59 3.37
CA LEU A 48 8.48 -4.20 3.62
C LEU A 48 7.33 -4.11 4.63
N ILE A 49 7.40 -3.12 5.49
CA ILE A 49 6.36 -2.80 6.45
C ILE A 49 5.71 -1.48 6.02
N ASP A 50 4.43 -1.53 5.73
CA ASP A 50 3.59 -0.45 5.21
C ASP A 50 3.96 0.05 3.81
N ALA A 51 2.95 0.37 3.02
CA ALA A 51 3.05 0.76 1.61
C ALA A 51 2.79 2.25 1.38
N LEU A 52 2.48 2.98 2.43
CA LEU A 52 2.09 4.38 2.43
C LEU A 52 0.85 4.69 1.57
N LEU A 53 0.62 5.98 1.31
CA LEU A 53 -0.65 6.48 0.79
C LEU A 53 -0.70 6.50 -0.74
N THR A 54 0.29 7.09 -1.41
CA THR A 54 0.20 7.49 -2.82
C THR A 54 1.03 6.62 -3.75
N PHE A 55 0.73 6.68 -5.05
CA PHE A 55 1.56 6.03 -6.09
C PHE A 55 3.00 6.52 -6.04
N GLN A 56 3.21 7.83 -5.84
CA GLN A 56 4.55 8.38 -5.73
C GLN A 56 5.29 7.81 -4.53
N ASN A 57 4.64 7.66 -3.38
CA ASN A 57 5.26 7.02 -2.21
C ASN A 57 5.66 5.58 -2.52
N ALA A 58 4.78 4.80 -3.14
CA ALA A 58 5.05 3.41 -3.51
C ALA A 58 6.24 3.30 -4.49
N ASP A 59 6.30 4.18 -5.50
CA ASP A 59 7.41 4.22 -6.47
C ASP A 59 8.74 4.58 -5.79
N GLN A 60 8.71 5.52 -4.85
CA GLN A 60 9.89 5.93 -4.07
C GLN A 60 10.37 4.80 -3.14
N ILE A 61 9.45 4.13 -2.43
CA ILE A 61 9.78 2.96 -1.59
C ILE A 61 10.41 1.86 -2.46
N ALA A 62 9.81 1.58 -3.62
CA ALA A 62 10.33 0.55 -4.52
C ALA A 62 11.75 0.88 -5.00
N GLY A 63 12.00 2.12 -5.43
CA GLY A 63 13.32 2.58 -5.82
C GLY A 63 14.34 2.50 -4.68
N TRP A 64 13.93 2.85 -3.47
CA TRP A 64 14.75 2.75 -2.27
C TRP A 64 15.06 1.29 -1.92
N ALA A 65 14.06 0.42 -1.86
CA ALA A 65 14.23 -0.98 -1.49
C ALA A 65 15.10 -1.75 -2.48
N LYS A 66 15.01 -1.46 -3.78
CA LYS A 66 15.85 -2.09 -4.82
C LYS A 66 17.35 -1.86 -4.61
N ARG A 67 17.76 -0.77 -3.95
CA ARG A 67 19.19 -0.48 -3.66
C ARG A 67 19.84 -1.51 -2.75
N PHE A 68 19.07 -2.24 -1.97
CA PHE A 68 19.59 -3.28 -1.07
C PHE A 68 19.87 -4.61 -1.80
N GLY A 69 19.44 -4.76 -3.05
CA GLY A 69 19.66 -5.98 -3.83
C GLY A 69 18.97 -7.22 -3.25
N LYS A 70 17.96 -7.04 -2.41
CA LYS A 70 17.22 -8.14 -1.77
C LYS A 70 15.95 -8.47 -2.56
N LYS A 71 15.57 -9.73 -2.59
CA LYS A 71 14.25 -10.13 -3.05
C LYS A 71 13.21 -9.69 -2.03
N ILE A 72 12.24 -8.89 -2.45
CA ILE A 72 11.12 -8.52 -1.59
C ILE A 72 10.07 -9.65 -1.65
N ALA A 73 9.97 -10.40 -0.55
CA ALA A 73 9.05 -11.54 -0.44
C ALA A 73 7.62 -11.09 -0.09
N GLY A 74 7.47 -9.93 0.55
CA GLY A 74 6.16 -9.44 0.92
C GLY A 74 6.13 -8.02 1.43
N VAL A 75 4.90 -7.53 1.61
CA VAL A 75 4.59 -6.25 2.24
C VAL A 75 3.60 -6.51 3.37
N TYR A 76 3.98 -6.25 4.60
CA TYR A 76 3.12 -6.38 5.77
C TYR A 76 2.50 -5.03 6.13
N ILE A 77 1.19 -4.99 6.30
CA ILE A 77 0.46 -3.79 6.70
C ILE A 77 0.16 -3.85 8.20
N THR A 78 0.64 -2.85 8.93
CA THR A 78 0.56 -2.79 10.38
C THR A 78 -0.86 -2.55 10.88
N HIS A 79 -1.61 -1.65 10.21
CA HIS A 79 -2.99 -1.35 10.56
C HIS A 79 -3.79 -0.83 9.35
N GLY A 80 -5.10 -0.75 9.50
CA GLY A 80 -6.03 -0.55 8.38
C GLY A 80 -6.31 0.89 7.98
N HIS A 81 -5.56 1.90 8.45
CA HIS A 81 -5.71 3.27 7.97
C HIS A 81 -5.11 3.42 6.57
N SER A 82 -5.77 4.21 5.76
CA SER A 82 -5.51 4.33 4.31
C SER A 82 -4.06 4.71 3.97
N ASP A 83 -3.41 5.52 4.79
CA ASP A 83 -2.05 5.99 4.62
C ASP A 83 -0.96 4.92 4.87
N HIS A 84 -1.35 3.72 5.27
CA HIS A 84 -0.45 2.57 5.42
C HIS A 84 -0.57 1.54 4.30
N TRP A 85 -1.68 1.50 3.57
CA TRP A 85 -1.92 0.41 2.61
C TRP A 85 -2.38 0.84 1.21
N LEU A 86 -2.83 2.08 0.99
CA LEU A 86 -3.35 2.47 -0.34
C LEU A 86 -2.30 2.37 -1.45
N GLY A 87 -1.02 2.56 -1.14
CA GLY A 87 0.10 2.35 -2.05
C GLY A 87 0.41 0.88 -2.37
N LEU A 88 -0.19 -0.10 -1.64
CA LEU A 88 0.16 -1.52 -1.74
C LEU A 88 0.04 -2.07 -3.16
N ALA A 89 -1.05 -1.77 -3.86
CA ALA A 89 -1.26 -2.27 -5.22
C ALA A 89 -0.16 -1.80 -6.17
N ARG A 90 0.27 -0.54 -6.05
CA ARG A 90 1.37 0.02 -6.84
C ARG A 90 2.71 -0.58 -6.47
N LEU A 91 2.95 -0.76 -5.17
CA LEU A 91 4.18 -1.37 -4.68
C LEU A 91 4.35 -2.82 -5.16
N LEU A 92 3.26 -3.61 -5.16
CA LEU A 92 3.26 -4.98 -5.69
C LEU A 92 3.49 -5.06 -7.21
N GLN A 93 3.22 -4.00 -7.98
CA GLN A 93 3.61 -3.94 -9.40
C GLN A 93 5.13 -3.88 -9.57
N HIS A 94 5.84 -3.25 -8.64
CA HIS A 94 7.30 -3.21 -8.64
C HIS A 94 7.96 -4.52 -8.17
N PHE A 95 7.21 -5.32 -7.40
CA PHE A 95 7.65 -6.59 -6.82
C PHE A 95 6.59 -7.69 -7.08
N PRO A 96 6.49 -8.20 -8.33
CA PRO A 96 5.38 -9.07 -8.74
C PRO A 96 5.34 -10.42 -8.02
N GLU A 97 6.47 -10.86 -7.42
CA GLU A 97 6.53 -12.08 -6.61
C GLU A 97 6.13 -11.84 -5.15
N ALA A 98 6.11 -10.58 -4.71
CA ALA A 98 5.74 -10.24 -3.35
C ALA A 98 4.23 -10.37 -3.12
N ARG A 99 3.85 -10.62 -1.86
CA ARG A 99 2.46 -10.70 -1.43
C ARG A 99 2.17 -9.66 -0.34
N GLY A 100 0.93 -9.19 -0.28
CA GLY A 100 0.46 -8.37 0.83
C GLY A 100 0.04 -9.25 2.01
N TYR A 101 0.44 -8.86 3.21
CA TYR A 101 0.08 -9.52 4.46
C TYR A 101 -0.54 -8.52 5.43
N ALA A 102 -1.55 -8.95 6.15
CA ALA A 102 -2.12 -8.20 7.26
C ALA A 102 -2.94 -9.12 8.17
N ALA A 103 -3.06 -8.78 9.43
CA ALA A 103 -3.96 -9.46 10.35
C ALA A 103 -5.44 -9.32 9.89
N PRO A 104 -6.32 -10.27 10.24
CA PRO A 104 -7.72 -10.25 9.80
C PRO A 104 -8.46 -8.94 10.13
N GLU A 105 -8.26 -8.40 11.33
CA GLU A 105 -8.84 -7.14 11.79
C GLU A 105 -8.29 -5.92 11.00
N VAL A 106 -7.02 -5.96 10.62
CA VAL A 106 -6.40 -4.93 9.77
C VAL A 106 -7.03 -4.96 8.37
N ARG A 107 -7.26 -6.14 7.81
CA ARG A 107 -7.94 -6.32 6.52
C ARG A 107 -9.38 -5.81 6.57
N ALA A 108 -10.12 -6.11 7.65
CA ALA A 108 -11.48 -5.62 7.85
C ALA A 108 -11.53 -4.09 7.93
N ARG A 109 -10.60 -3.48 8.68
CA ARG A 109 -10.48 -2.02 8.77
C ARG A 109 -10.10 -1.40 7.41
N ALA A 110 -9.13 -1.97 6.70
CA ALA A 110 -8.74 -1.49 5.37
C ALA A 110 -9.90 -1.56 4.35
N ALA A 111 -10.73 -2.61 4.40
CA ALA A 111 -11.92 -2.73 3.57
C ALA A 111 -12.95 -1.63 3.88
N TRP A 112 -13.18 -1.33 5.15
CA TRP A 112 -14.05 -0.24 5.56
C TRP A 112 -13.50 1.12 5.09
N GLU A 113 -12.21 1.39 5.29
CA GLU A 113 -11.55 2.62 4.83
C GLU A 113 -11.64 2.76 3.29
N ALA A 114 -11.49 1.66 2.56
CA ALA A 114 -11.64 1.64 1.11
C ALA A 114 -13.04 2.06 0.68
N ASP A 115 -14.07 1.57 1.36
CA ASP A 115 -15.45 1.92 1.09
C ASP A 115 -15.76 3.38 1.46
N PHE A 116 -15.32 3.83 2.62
CA PHE A 116 -15.42 5.22 3.06
C PHE A 116 -14.79 6.16 2.03
N ASN A 117 -13.55 5.92 1.63
CA ASN A 117 -12.85 6.75 0.64
C ASN A 117 -13.55 6.76 -0.72
N ARG A 118 -14.08 5.63 -1.16
CA ARG A 118 -14.86 5.54 -2.39
C ARG A 118 -16.14 6.38 -2.31
N THR A 119 -16.84 6.32 -1.19
CA THR A 119 -18.12 7.00 -0.98
C THR A 119 -17.91 8.51 -0.81
N THR A 120 -16.91 8.91 -0.02
CA THR A 120 -16.67 10.32 0.31
C THR A 120 -15.66 11.01 -0.61
N LYS A 121 -14.91 10.25 -1.40
CA LYS A 121 -13.78 10.72 -2.21
C LYS A 121 -12.71 11.45 -1.38
N TYR A 122 -12.59 11.10 -0.12
CA TYR A 122 -11.78 11.81 0.87
C TYR A 122 -10.31 11.99 0.41
N TRP A 123 -9.61 10.89 0.10
CA TRP A 123 -8.21 10.96 -0.30
C TRP A 123 -8.03 11.40 -1.75
N THR A 124 -8.93 11.03 -2.66
CA THR A 124 -8.82 11.39 -4.08
C THR A 124 -8.98 12.88 -4.32
N SER A 125 -9.72 13.61 -3.49
CA SER A 125 -9.80 15.05 -3.55
C SER A 125 -8.53 15.74 -3.01
N ARG A 126 -7.80 15.10 -2.11
CA ARG A 126 -6.58 15.62 -1.49
C ARG A 126 -5.33 15.36 -2.32
N PHE A 127 -5.28 14.22 -2.99
CA PHE A 127 -4.17 13.79 -3.84
C PHE A 127 -4.68 13.39 -5.24
N PRO A 128 -5.12 14.36 -6.06
CA PRO A 128 -5.72 14.08 -7.36
C PRO A 128 -4.75 13.32 -8.28
N GLY A 129 -5.20 12.20 -8.84
CA GLY A 129 -4.40 11.39 -9.77
C GLY A 129 -3.32 10.50 -9.14
N GLU A 130 -3.13 10.56 -7.81
CA GLU A 130 -2.07 9.83 -7.13
C GLU A 130 -2.54 8.60 -6.37
N LEU A 131 -3.80 8.23 -6.49
CA LEU A 131 -4.41 7.11 -5.80
C LEU A 131 -5.11 6.18 -6.78
N PRO A 132 -5.30 4.90 -6.43
CA PRO A 132 -6.10 3.99 -7.23
C PRO A 132 -7.50 4.58 -7.48
N ARG A 133 -7.92 4.65 -8.73
CA ARG A 133 -9.29 5.08 -9.09
C ARG A 133 -10.34 4.12 -8.54
N ASP A 134 -9.95 2.88 -8.38
CA ASP A 134 -10.75 1.83 -7.77
C ASP A 134 -9.89 1.06 -6.78
N THR A 135 -10.23 1.15 -5.50
CA THR A 135 -9.58 0.39 -4.43
C THR A 135 -9.81 -1.13 -4.57
N ARG A 136 -10.70 -1.54 -5.51
CA ARG A 136 -10.88 -2.93 -5.92
C ARG A 136 -9.78 -3.44 -6.86
N THR A 137 -8.96 -2.58 -7.47
CA THR A 137 -7.89 -2.95 -8.40
C THR A 137 -6.60 -3.44 -7.74
N THR A 138 -6.62 -3.81 -6.47
CA THR A 138 -5.57 -4.63 -5.86
C THR A 138 -5.67 -6.11 -6.29
N ARG A 139 -6.45 -6.43 -7.32
CA ARG A 139 -6.42 -7.74 -7.96
C ARG A 139 -5.15 -7.85 -8.80
N GLY A 140 -4.11 -8.39 -8.22
CA GLY A 140 -3.05 -9.04 -8.98
C GLY A 140 -3.67 -10.13 -9.85
N ALA A 141 -3.14 -10.30 -11.06
CA ALA A 141 -3.59 -11.22 -12.09
C ALA A 141 -4.16 -12.54 -11.54
N GLU A 142 -5.48 -12.66 -11.58
CA GLU A 142 -6.15 -13.91 -11.28
C GLU A 142 -6.14 -14.80 -12.52
N ARG A 143 -5.72 -16.01 -12.27
CA ARG A 143 -5.92 -17.27 -12.97
C ARG A 143 -6.93 -17.23 -14.11
N ARG A 144 -6.57 -17.93 -15.19
CA ARG A 144 -7.44 -18.32 -16.29
C ARG A 144 -8.81 -18.76 -15.78
N ARG A 145 -9.83 -18.24 -16.39
CA ARG A 145 -11.26 -18.43 -16.11
C ARG A 145 -11.62 -19.91 -16.08
N ASP A 146 -12.29 -20.29 -15.02
CA ASP A 146 -13.26 -21.38 -15.05
C ASP A 146 -14.62 -20.77 -15.45
N PRO A 147 -15.23 -21.16 -16.58
CA PRO A 147 -16.43 -20.50 -17.12
C PRO A 147 -17.75 -20.87 -16.43
N GLY A 148 -17.73 -21.52 -15.28
CA GLY A 148 -18.93 -22.13 -14.68
C GLY A 148 -19.44 -21.57 -13.36
N ARG A 149 -18.85 -20.56 -12.73
CA ARG A 149 -19.30 -20.11 -11.40
C ARG A 149 -19.71 -18.65 -11.37
N ARG A 150 -21.03 -18.40 -11.40
CA ARG A 150 -21.63 -17.14 -10.95
C ARG A 150 -21.32 -16.97 -9.46
N SER A 151 -20.65 -15.90 -9.08
CA SER A 151 -20.55 -15.50 -7.67
C SER A 151 -20.63 -13.99 -7.54
N ASP A 152 -21.72 -13.56 -6.93
CA ASP A 152 -21.91 -12.23 -6.35
C ASP A 152 -21.03 -12.08 -5.10
N ARG A 153 -19.71 -12.00 -5.27
CA ARG A 153 -18.81 -11.66 -4.15
C ARG A 153 -17.94 -10.49 -4.55
N GLN A 154 -18.05 -9.43 -3.77
CA GLN A 154 -17.23 -8.24 -3.89
C GLN A 154 -15.74 -8.59 -3.71
N PRO A 155 -14.86 -8.01 -4.52
CA PRO A 155 -13.43 -8.31 -4.49
C PRO A 155 -12.70 -7.53 -3.39
N HIS A 156 -12.11 -8.25 -2.47
CA HIS A 156 -11.17 -7.73 -1.48
C HIS A 156 -9.73 -7.73 -2.01
N PRO A 157 -8.82 -6.89 -1.42
CA PRO A 157 -7.39 -6.96 -1.71
C PRO A 157 -6.84 -8.39 -1.54
N ARG A 158 -5.82 -8.77 -2.33
CA ARG A 158 -5.16 -10.07 -2.17
C ARG A 158 -4.32 -10.06 -0.89
N TRP A 159 -4.92 -10.56 0.16
CA TRP A 159 -4.25 -10.86 1.41
C TRP A 159 -3.93 -12.35 1.46
N SER A 160 -2.68 -12.71 1.78
CA SER A 160 -2.31 -14.06 2.17
C SER A 160 -2.49 -14.16 3.67
N GLY A 161 -3.27 -15.13 4.11
CA GLY A 161 -3.47 -15.45 5.51
C GLY A 161 -2.52 -16.52 5.96
#